data_adb4ac05b5848edde7a3a324c185422c
#
_entry.id   adb4ac05b5848edde7a3a324c185422c
#
_cell.length_a   1.000
_cell.length_b   1.000
_cell.length_c   1.000
_cell.angle_alpha   90.00
_cell.angle_beta   90.00
_cell.angle_gamma   90.00
#
_symmetry.space_group_name_H-M   'P 1'
#
loop_
_entity.id
_entity.type
_entity.pdbx_description
1 polymer ?
#
loop_
_entity_poly.entity_id
_entity_poly.type
_entity_poly.pdbx_seq_one_letter_code
_entity_poly.pdbx_strand_id
1 'polypeptide(L)'
;MEKEKYDIFDKLIFEGEYLNGKRNGKGREYNNGFLNFEGTYLNGERNGKGIEYNLINKSKFEGEYLNSKKYGKRKNIWFKRQF
;
A
#
# COMPACT_ATOMS: atom_id res chain seq x y z
N MET A 1 -3.59 -14.14 14.15
CA MET A 1 -3.37 -12.77 13.64
C MET A 1 -4.26 -12.51 12.46
N GLU A 2 -4.96 -11.42 12.51
CA GLU A 2 -5.86 -11.00 11.46
C GLU A 2 -5.08 -10.49 10.26
N LYS A 3 -5.49 -10.87 9.05
CA LYS A 3 -4.74 -10.48 7.86
C LYS A 3 -5.55 -9.73 6.82
N GLU A 4 -6.86 -9.66 6.99
CA GLU A 4 -7.71 -9.06 5.99
C GLU A 4 -8.72 -8.12 6.63
N LYS A 5 -9.04 -7.06 5.92
CA LYS A 5 -10.03 -6.12 6.38
C LYS A 5 -10.90 -5.67 5.21
N TYR A 6 -12.21 -5.70 5.41
CA TYR A 6 -13.18 -5.38 4.38
C TYR A 6 -14.01 -4.17 4.76
N ASP A 7 -14.54 -3.47 3.76
CA ASP A 7 -15.45 -2.36 4.01
C ASP A 7 -16.87 -2.89 4.20
N ILE A 8 -17.85 -1.97 4.35
CA ILE A 8 -19.23 -2.35 4.64
C ILE A 8 -19.91 -3.06 3.45
N PHE A 9 -19.27 -3.06 2.29
CA PHE A 9 -19.79 -3.73 1.10
C PHE A 9 -19.03 -5.02 0.82
N ASP A 10 -18.28 -5.51 1.79
CA ASP A 10 -17.48 -6.73 1.67
C ASP A 10 -16.39 -6.61 0.59
N LYS A 11 -15.94 -5.40 0.34
CA LYS A 11 -14.81 -5.20 -0.55
C LYS A 11 -13.53 -5.19 0.25
N LEU A 12 -12.54 -5.93 -0.23
CA LEU A 12 -11.24 -5.95 0.40
C LEU A 12 -10.60 -4.58 0.30
N ILE A 13 -10.25 -4.00 1.43
CA ILE A 13 -9.59 -2.71 1.46
C ILE A 13 -8.17 -2.81 1.98
N PHE A 14 -7.87 -3.84 2.71
CA PHE A 14 -6.52 -4.07 3.21
C PHE A 14 -6.29 -5.56 3.38
N GLU A 15 -5.11 -5.99 2.96
CA GLU A 15 -4.68 -7.36 3.15
C GLU A 15 -3.29 -7.32 3.74
N GLY A 16 -3.08 -7.90 4.91
CA GLY A 16 -1.77 -7.86 5.50
C GLY A 16 -1.76 -8.29 6.94
N GLU A 17 -0.66 -7.98 7.58
CA GLU A 17 -0.40 -8.44 8.94
C GLU A 17 -0.83 -7.38 9.95
N TYR A 18 -1.33 -7.86 11.08
CA TYR A 18 -1.74 -7.00 12.18
C TYR A 18 -1.03 -7.42 13.44
N LEU A 19 -0.76 -6.46 14.28
CA LEU A 19 -0.23 -6.69 15.62
C LEU A 19 -0.95 -5.74 16.56
N ASN A 20 -1.58 -6.33 17.60
CA ASN A 20 -2.32 -5.55 18.59
C ASN A 20 -3.37 -4.63 17.94
N GLY A 21 -4.06 -5.17 16.92
CA GLY A 21 -5.13 -4.44 16.26
C GLY A 21 -4.68 -3.39 15.26
N LYS A 22 -3.40 -3.26 15.02
CA LYS A 22 -2.87 -2.28 14.07
C LYS A 22 -2.10 -2.97 12.96
N ARG A 23 -2.11 -2.36 11.79
CA ARG A 23 -1.33 -2.87 10.67
C ARG A 23 0.14 -2.87 11.06
N ASN A 24 0.80 -3.98 10.84
CA ASN A 24 2.19 -4.12 11.24
C ASN A 24 2.83 -5.21 10.41
N GLY A 25 3.91 -4.89 9.70
CA GLY A 25 4.54 -5.83 8.80
C GLY A 25 4.13 -5.55 7.36
N LYS A 26 3.98 -6.57 6.57
CA LYS A 26 3.68 -6.42 5.15
C LYS A 26 2.18 -6.27 4.93
N GLY A 27 1.82 -5.42 3.96
CA GLY A 27 0.41 -5.25 3.65
C GLY A 27 0.18 -4.62 2.31
N ARG A 28 -1.08 -4.69 1.87
CA ARG A 28 -1.55 -4.12 0.61
C ARG A 28 -2.86 -3.39 0.85
N GLU A 29 -2.98 -2.25 0.22
CA GLU A 29 -4.20 -1.46 0.28
C GLU A 29 -4.88 -1.47 -1.09
N TYR A 30 -6.20 -1.56 -1.08
CA TYR A 30 -6.98 -1.62 -2.30
C TYR A 30 -8.00 -0.51 -2.32
N ASN A 31 -8.32 -0.06 -3.53
CA ASN A 31 -9.34 0.94 -3.75
C ASN A 31 -10.20 0.46 -4.90
N ASN A 32 -11.48 0.19 -4.62
CA ASN A 32 -12.42 -0.32 -5.62
C ASN A 32 -11.88 -1.57 -6.33
N GLY A 33 -11.23 -2.45 -5.56
CA GLY A 33 -10.71 -3.69 -6.10
C GLY A 33 -9.37 -3.59 -6.76
N PHE A 34 -8.80 -2.41 -6.87
CA PHE A 34 -7.50 -2.22 -7.51
C PHE A 34 -6.42 -2.00 -6.46
N LEU A 35 -5.28 -2.63 -6.68
CA LEU A 35 -4.14 -2.48 -5.79
C LEU A 35 -3.65 -1.05 -5.86
N ASN A 36 -3.60 -0.40 -4.71
CA ASN A 36 -3.27 1.00 -4.58
C ASN A 36 -1.90 1.21 -3.94
N PHE A 37 -1.57 0.33 -3.00
CA PHE A 37 -0.30 0.44 -2.29
C PHE A 37 0.09 -0.93 -1.77
N GLU A 38 1.39 -1.21 -1.79
CA GLU A 38 1.90 -2.36 -1.06
C GLU A 38 3.22 -1.97 -0.42
N GLY A 39 3.44 -2.46 0.80
CA GLY A 39 4.66 -2.11 1.52
C GLY A 39 4.61 -2.59 2.94
N THR A 40 5.39 -1.94 3.78
CA THR A 40 5.50 -2.30 5.18
C THR A 40 4.83 -1.26 6.05
N TYR A 41 4.38 -1.73 7.21
CA TYR A 41 3.64 -0.91 8.17
C TYR A 41 4.23 -1.06 9.55
N LEU A 42 4.08 -0.03 10.34
CA LEU A 42 4.47 -0.05 11.75
C LEU A 42 3.46 0.74 12.53
N ASN A 43 2.84 0.10 13.53
CA ASN A 43 1.84 0.74 14.39
C ASN A 43 0.73 1.42 13.60
N GLY A 44 0.26 0.77 12.54
CA GLY A 44 -0.85 1.26 11.76
C GLY A 44 -0.50 2.19 10.63
N GLU A 45 0.75 2.59 10.50
CA GLU A 45 1.16 3.55 9.50
C GLU A 45 2.17 2.95 8.52
N ARG A 46 2.16 3.46 7.30
CA ARG A 46 3.16 3.07 6.33
C ARG A 46 4.53 3.45 6.86
N ASN A 47 5.45 2.50 6.83
CA ASN A 47 6.79 2.73 7.36
C ASN A 47 7.74 1.78 6.65
N GLY A 48 8.82 2.32 6.10
CA GLY A 48 9.78 1.55 5.34
C GLY A 48 9.46 1.58 3.87
N LYS A 49 9.83 0.55 3.15
CA LYS A 49 9.68 0.52 1.70
C LYS A 49 8.24 0.30 1.30
N GLY A 50 7.83 0.98 0.23
CA GLY A 50 6.49 0.82 -0.27
C GLY A 50 6.39 1.23 -1.73
N ILE A 51 5.30 0.78 -2.35
CA ILE A 51 5.01 1.09 -3.75
C ILE A 51 3.58 1.56 -3.84
N GLU A 52 3.39 2.76 -4.40
CA GLU A 52 2.06 3.27 -4.70
C GLU A 52 1.80 3.12 -6.18
N TYR A 53 0.60 2.71 -6.51
CA TYR A 53 0.19 2.51 -7.90
C TYR A 53 -0.83 3.56 -8.29
N ASN A 54 -0.62 4.20 -9.42
CA ASN A 54 -1.57 5.15 -9.97
C ASN A 54 -2.05 4.62 -11.30
N LEU A 55 -3.29 4.11 -11.31
CA LEU A 55 -3.82 3.49 -12.51
C LEU A 55 -4.32 4.51 -13.52
N ILE A 56 -4.56 5.74 -13.09
CA ILE A 56 -5.04 6.78 -13.99
C ILE A 56 -3.93 7.17 -14.95
N ASN A 57 -2.73 7.44 -14.43
CA ASN A 57 -1.63 7.83 -15.30
C ASN A 57 -0.65 6.70 -15.59
N LYS A 58 -1.00 5.46 -15.18
CA LYS A 58 -0.21 4.28 -15.48
C LYS A 58 1.22 4.37 -14.95
N SER A 59 1.34 4.79 -13.71
CA SER A 59 2.65 4.91 -13.09
C SER A 59 2.66 4.24 -11.73
N LYS A 60 3.85 4.02 -11.21
CA LYS A 60 4.00 3.61 -9.83
C LYS A 60 5.13 4.43 -9.22
N PHE A 61 5.04 4.59 -7.92
CA PHE A 61 6.02 5.31 -7.14
C PHE A 61 6.64 4.34 -6.15
N GLU A 62 7.96 4.22 -6.20
CA GLU A 62 8.68 3.38 -5.24
C GLU A 62 9.47 4.29 -4.33
N GLY A 63 9.41 4.03 -3.04
CA GLY A 63 10.15 4.85 -2.12
C GLY A 63 10.01 4.35 -0.70
N GLU A 64 10.37 5.21 0.21
CA GLU A 64 10.30 4.89 1.62
C GLU A 64 9.32 5.82 2.30
N TYR A 65 8.74 5.31 3.38
CA TYR A 65 7.73 6.03 4.15
C TYR A 65 8.16 6.10 5.60
N LEU A 66 7.81 7.19 6.23
CA LEU A 66 7.97 7.36 7.65
C LEU A 66 6.71 8.00 8.17
N ASN A 67 6.01 7.29 9.08
CA ASN A 67 4.75 7.79 9.63
C ASN A 67 3.77 8.20 8.54
N SER A 68 3.58 7.28 7.56
CA SER A 68 2.65 7.44 6.44
C SER A 68 3.02 8.52 5.45
N LYS A 69 4.17 9.13 5.60
CA LYS A 69 4.62 10.19 4.68
C LYS A 69 5.81 9.70 3.88
N LYS A 70 5.89 10.14 2.65
CA LYS A 70 7.03 9.81 1.81
C LYS A 70 8.30 10.41 2.40
N TYR A 71 9.36 9.64 2.34
CA TYR A 71 10.58 9.97 3.07
C TYR A 71 11.79 9.55 2.24
N GLY A 72 12.82 10.39 2.23
CA GLY A 72 14.06 10.06 1.56
C GLY A 72 13.96 10.04 0.05
N LYS A 73 14.82 9.25 -0.57
CA LYS A 73 14.85 9.14 -2.02
C LYS A 73 13.62 8.42 -2.53
N ARG A 74 13.12 8.89 -3.64
CA ARG A 74 11.90 8.37 -4.23
C ARG A 74 12.10 8.18 -5.73
N LYS A 75 11.31 7.28 -6.29
CA LYS A 75 11.44 6.94 -7.68
C LYS A 75 10.06 6.76 -8.30
N ASN A 76 9.78 7.54 -9.33
CA ASN A 76 8.57 7.38 -10.10
C ASN A 76 8.86 6.48 -11.29
N ILE A 77 8.01 5.51 -11.49
CA ILE A 77 8.18 4.55 -12.57
C ILE A 77 6.90 4.51 -13.37
N TRP A 78 7.03 4.71 -14.68
CA TRP A 78 5.89 4.65 -15.57
C TRP A 78 5.74 3.23 -16.08
N PHE A 79 4.51 2.74 -16.06
CA PHE A 79 4.26 1.40 -16.61
C PHE A 79 4.52 1.42 -18.09
N LYS A 80 5.21 0.40 -18.55
CA LYS A 80 5.44 0.26 -19.97
C LYS A 80 4.12 -0.08 -20.63
N ARG A 81 3.79 0.64 -21.67
CA ARG A 81 2.54 0.45 -22.37
C ARG A 81 2.74 -0.53 -23.51
N GLN A 82 1.76 -1.40 -23.68
CA GLN A 82 1.77 -2.40 -24.72
C GLN A 82 0.59 -2.15 -25.62
N PHE A 83 0.84 -1.92 -26.85
CA PHE A 83 -0.21 -1.69 -27.82
C PHE A 83 -0.02 -2.53 -29.05
#